data_80ba2dca3265b68979616a80b1718194
#
_entry.id   80ba2dca3265b68979616a80b1718194
#
_cell.length_a   1.000
_cell.length_b   1.000
_cell.length_c   1.000
_cell.angle_alpha   90.00
_cell.angle_beta   90.00
_cell.angle_gamma   90.00
#
_symmetry.space_group_name_H-M   'P 1'
#
loop_
_entity.id
_entity.type
_entity.pdbx_description
1 polymer ?
#
loop_
_entity_poly.entity_id
_entity_poly.type
_entity_poly.pdbx_seq_one_letter_code
_entity_poly.pdbx_strand_id
1 'polypeptide(L)'
;VNPLPWSISTLDKFVTCPTQYAAIKVYRTVKEAEGAAAAWGNRVHDAAEANLRDNKPLDPELASYQPYLDEIKRLPGTLLVEQKLALNTQFKPVAFDAKDVWVRGKCDALTIDGALARALDHKTGKRKSESRQMVLMALLIFHHHPEVMEVRTAFFWLKHAKRDTGVYRRADMPAMWNMFVTDLKQYRDAFATETWQPRQSGLCYGWCPVTTCEFWKPKKAGR
;
A
#
# COMPACT_ATOMS: atom_id res chain seq x y z
N VAL A 1 21.69 -2.73 12.08
CA VAL A 1 20.28 -2.98 12.40
C VAL A 1 19.66 -3.80 11.27
N ASN A 2 18.90 -4.85 11.60
CA ASN A 2 18.20 -5.65 10.58
C ASN A 2 17.13 -4.81 9.87
N PRO A 3 16.97 -4.94 8.54
CA PRO A 3 15.91 -4.27 7.82
C PRO A 3 14.53 -4.60 8.40
N LEU A 4 13.69 -3.57 8.56
CA LEU A 4 12.30 -3.76 8.95
C LEU A 4 11.51 -4.38 7.79
N PRO A 5 10.43 -5.13 8.07
CA PRO A 5 9.50 -5.55 7.04
C PRO A 5 9.03 -4.35 6.22
N TRP A 6 9.04 -4.48 4.90
CA TRP A 6 8.62 -3.41 4.02
C TRP A 6 7.22 -3.65 3.43
N SER A 7 6.58 -2.58 3.06
CA SER A 7 5.38 -2.50 2.23
C SER A 7 5.59 -1.40 1.21
N ILE A 8 4.71 -1.28 0.22
CA ILE A 8 4.87 -0.20 -0.77
C ILE A 8 4.91 1.18 -0.12
N SER A 9 4.03 1.45 0.86
CA SER A 9 3.98 2.74 1.55
C SER A 9 5.25 3.04 2.36
N THR A 10 5.86 2.03 2.99
CA THR A 10 7.10 2.20 3.75
C THR A 10 8.32 2.33 2.84
N LEU A 11 8.36 1.58 1.73
CA LEU A 11 9.42 1.68 0.74
C LEU A 11 9.38 3.04 0.02
N ASP A 12 8.20 3.50 -0.38
CA ASP A 12 8.03 4.82 -1.02
C ASP A 12 8.42 5.97 -0.07
N LYS A 13 8.13 5.83 1.23
CA LYS A 13 8.59 6.79 2.24
C LYS A 13 10.12 6.82 2.32
N PHE A 14 10.77 5.66 2.32
CA PHE A 14 12.22 5.56 2.30
C PHE A 14 12.80 6.17 1.02
N VAL A 15 12.25 5.83 -0.14
CA VAL A 15 12.67 6.39 -1.44
C VAL A 15 12.48 7.91 -1.48
N THR A 16 11.41 8.41 -0.90
CA THR A 16 11.17 9.87 -0.81
C THR A 16 12.22 10.56 0.03
N CYS A 17 12.52 10.05 1.23
CA CYS A 17 13.56 10.60 2.09
C CYS A 17 13.98 9.57 3.16
N PRO A 18 15.17 8.94 3.04
CA PRO A 18 15.67 8.00 4.03
C PRO A 18 15.72 8.58 5.45
N THR A 19 16.15 9.84 5.62
CA THR A 19 16.20 10.51 6.94
C THR A 19 14.80 10.57 7.57
N GLN A 20 13.78 10.99 6.81
CA GLN A 20 12.40 11.01 7.32
C GLN A 20 11.91 9.60 7.69
N TYR A 21 12.19 8.63 6.83
CA TYR A 21 11.85 7.24 7.08
C TYR A 21 12.48 6.74 8.39
N ALA A 22 13.80 6.97 8.58
CA ALA A 22 14.52 6.52 9.76
C ALA A 22 13.98 7.17 11.03
N ALA A 23 13.75 8.48 11.03
CA ALA A 23 13.21 9.21 12.18
C ALA A 23 11.84 8.68 12.61
N ILE A 24 10.97 8.31 11.64
CA ILE A 24 9.61 7.83 11.92
C ILE A 24 9.57 6.32 12.23
N LYS A 25 10.28 5.50 11.46
CA LYS A 25 10.11 4.02 11.48
C LYS A 25 11.19 3.29 12.26
N VAL A 26 12.45 3.76 12.19
CA VAL A 26 13.59 3.10 12.83
C VAL A 26 13.77 3.64 14.25
N TYR A 27 14.08 4.93 14.36
CA TYR A 27 14.39 5.57 15.65
C TYR A 27 13.14 6.02 16.42
N ARG A 28 12.02 6.22 15.72
CA ARG A 28 10.72 6.66 16.28
C ARG A 28 10.82 7.95 17.09
N THR A 29 11.74 8.84 16.68
CA THR A 29 11.99 10.13 17.34
C THR A 29 10.92 11.17 17.01
N VAL A 30 10.20 10.97 15.91
CA VAL A 30 9.07 11.82 15.50
C VAL A 30 7.87 10.97 15.09
N LYS A 31 6.67 11.53 15.26
CA LYS A 31 5.41 10.93 14.82
C LYS A 31 4.87 11.67 13.60
N GLU A 32 4.25 10.95 12.69
CA GLU A 32 3.44 11.59 11.65
C GLU A 32 2.13 12.08 12.27
N ALA A 33 1.77 13.32 11.97
CA ALA A 33 0.45 13.81 12.33
C ALA A 33 -0.60 13.08 11.48
N GLU A 34 -1.60 12.51 12.11
CA GLU A 34 -2.76 11.98 11.42
C GLU A 34 -3.63 13.15 10.95
N GLY A 35 -3.62 13.38 9.64
CA GLY A 35 -4.42 14.44 9.05
C GLY A 35 -5.87 14.02 8.80
N ALA A 36 -6.79 14.97 8.67
CA ALA A 36 -8.20 14.72 8.39
C ALA A 36 -8.43 13.82 7.15
N ALA A 37 -7.55 13.92 6.15
CA ALA A 37 -7.62 13.08 4.95
C ALA A 37 -7.33 11.60 5.25
N ALA A 38 -6.42 11.30 6.18
CA ALA A 38 -6.12 9.93 6.59
C ALA A 38 -7.28 9.36 7.43
N ALA A 39 -7.80 10.14 8.38
CA ALA A 39 -8.98 9.75 9.17
C ALA A 39 -10.20 9.47 8.27
N TRP A 40 -10.44 10.32 7.27
CA TRP A 40 -11.48 10.08 6.26
C TRP A 40 -11.23 8.79 5.47
N GLY A 41 -10.00 8.55 5.03
CA GLY A 41 -9.61 7.32 4.33
C GLY A 41 -9.92 6.09 5.16
N ASN A 42 -9.51 6.07 6.43
CA ASN A 42 -9.76 4.97 7.35
C ASN A 42 -11.26 4.71 7.51
N ARG A 43 -12.07 5.76 7.75
CA ARG A 43 -13.54 5.63 7.86
C ARG A 43 -14.17 5.01 6.60
N VAL A 44 -13.72 5.40 5.41
CA VAL A 44 -14.23 4.82 4.15
C VAL A 44 -13.86 3.35 4.03
N HIS A 45 -12.61 2.97 4.35
CA HIS A 45 -12.17 1.58 4.31
C HIS A 45 -12.94 0.73 5.32
N ASP A 46 -13.10 1.19 6.56
CA ASP A 46 -13.85 0.47 7.60
C ASP A 46 -15.32 0.26 7.20
N ALA A 47 -15.95 1.27 6.60
CA ALA A 47 -17.34 1.17 6.13
C ALA A 47 -17.47 0.20 4.93
N ALA A 48 -16.52 0.25 3.98
CA ALA A 48 -16.49 -0.66 2.84
C ALA A 48 -16.25 -2.11 3.29
N GLU A 49 -15.31 -2.32 4.22
CA GLU A 49 -15.05 -3.62 4.84
C GLU A 49 -16.33 -4.20 5.48
N ALA A 50 -16.98 -3.42 6.33
CA ALA A 50 -18.21 -3.84 7.02
C ALA A 50 -19.37 -4.15 6.04
N ASN A 51 -19.46 -3.36 4.96
CA ASN A 51 -20.45 -3.61 3.92
C ASN A 51 -20.14 -4.89 3.11
N LEU A 52 -18.89 -5.09 2.69
CA LEU A 52 -18.50 -6.27 1.91
C LEU A 52 -18.54 -7.56 2.72
N ARG A 53 -18.19 -7.51 4.02
CA ARG A 53 -18.10 -8.69 4.89
C ARG A 53 -19.45 -9.05 5.50
N ASP A 54 -20.15 -8.06 6.05
CA ASP A 54 -21.32 -8.26 6.91
C ASP A 54 -22.60 -7.68 6.34
N ASN A 55 -22.59 -7.15 5.10
CA ASN A 55 -23.70 -6.42 4.48
C ASN A 55 -24.23 -5.23 5.29
N LYS A 56 -23.40 -4.63 6.12
CA LYS A 56 -23.80 -3.43 6.86
C LYS A 56 -24.08 -2.28 5.89
N PRO A 57 -25.16 -1.53 6.08
CA PRO A 57 -25.46 -0.38 5.23
C PRO A 57 -24.37 0.70 5.39
N LEU A 58 -24.09 1.40 4.31
CA LEU A 58 -23.23 2.57 4.36
C LEU A 58 -23.95 3.75 5.01
N ASP A 59 -23.20 4.59 5.72
CA ASP A 59 -23.69 5.90 6.17
C ASP A 59 -24.18 6.71 4.95
N PRO A 60 -25.19 7.60 5.11
CA PRO A 60 -25.73 8.43 4.01
C PRO A 60 -24.63 9.20 3.25
N GLU A 61 -23.61 9.68 3.96
CA GLU A 61 -22.45 10.37 3.38
C GLU A 61 -21.62 9.50 2.41
N LEU A 62 -21.65 8.18 2.59
CA LEU A 62 -20.93 7.18 1.78
C LEU A 62 -21.84 6.45 0.79
N ALA A 63 -23.15 6.75 0.75
CA ALA A 63 -24.13 6.02 -0.06
C ALA A 63 -23.78 6.00 -1.56
N SER A 64 -23.08 7.02 -2.07
CA SER A 64 -22.61 7.07 -3.45
C SER A 64 -21.62 5.96 -3.82
N TYR A 65 -21.02 5.27 -2.82
CA TYR A 65 -20.08 4.16 -3.03
C TYR A 65 -20.77 2.80 -3.11
N GLN A 66 -22.05 2.71 -2.71
CA GLN A 66 -22.78 1.45 -2.69
C GLN A 66 -22.79 0.70 -4.03
N PRO A 67 -23.05 1.35 -5.19
CA PRO A 67 -23.06 0.66 -6.48
C PRO A 67 -21.73 -0.05 -6.79
N TYR A 68 -20.61 0.54 -6.36
CA TYR A 68 -19.29 -0.05 -6.52
C TYR A 68 -19.10 -1.28 -5.63
N LEU A 69 -19.53 -1.22 -4.36
CA LEU A 69 -19.45 -2.37 -3.46
C LEU A 69 -20.35 -3.51 -3.91
N ASP A 70 -21.54 -3.19 -4.44
CA ASP A 70 -22.45 -4.18 -5.02
C ASP A 70 -21.87 -4.85 -6.28
N GLU A 71 -21.09 -4.10 -7.07
CA GLU A 71 -20.37 -4.69 -8.20
C GLU A 71 -19.33 -5.70 -7.71
N ILE A 72 -18.55 -5.37 -6.66
CA ILE A 72 -17.58 -6.29 -6.07
C ILE A 72 -18.23 -7.57 -5.60
N LYS A 73 -19.39 -7.49 -4.91
CA LYS A 73 -20.13 -8.65 -4.41
C LYS A 73 -20.64 -9.57 -5.53
N ARG A 74 -20.84 -9.03 -6.73
CA ARG A 74 -21.30 -9.80 -7.91
C ARG A 74 -20.16 -10.41 -8.73
N LEU A 75 -18.90 -10.08 -8.41
CA LEU A 75 -17.76 -10.69 -9.10
C LEU A 75 -17.74 -12.21 -8.87
N PRO A 76 -17.41 -13.00 -9.89
CA PRO A 76 -17.34 -14.44 -9.73
C PRO A 76 -16.18 -14.85 -8.84
N GLY A 77 -16.33 -16.03 -8.19
CA GLY A 77 -15.33 -16.62 -7.31
C GLY A 77 -15.58 -16.35 -5.83
N THR A 78 -14.59 -16.65 -5.01
CA THR A 78 -14.65 -16.45 -3.56
C THR A 78 -14.17 -15.05 -3.23
N LEU A 79 -15.02 -14.23 -2.60
CA LEU A 79 -14.65 -12.90 -2.11
C LEU A 79 -13.97 -12.99 -0.76
N LEU A 80 -12.77 -12.44 -0.68
CA LEU A 80 -11.95 -12.29 0.52
C LEU A 80 -11.78 -10.79 0.80
N VAL A 81 -12.21 -10.34 1.98
CA VAL A 81 -12.19 -8.92 2.37
C VAL A 81 -11.01 -8.66 3.30
N GLU A 82 -10.31 -7.53 3.12
CA GLU A 82 -9.18 -7.09 3.97
C GLU A 82 -8.08 -8.16 4.10
N GLN A 83 -7.66 -8.71 2.96
CA GLN A 83 -6.64 -9.75 2.97
C GLN A 83 -5.27 -9.18 3.34
N LYS A 84 -4.69 -9.75 4.39
CA LYS A 84 -3.35 -9.46 4.88
C LYS A 84 -2.39 -10.50 4.32
N LEU A 85 -1.53 -10.10 3.39
CA LEU A 85 -0.59 -10.97 2.69
C LEU A 85 0.84 -10.61 3.07
N ALA A 86 1.66 -11.59 3.42
CA ALA A 86 3.06 -11.38 3.77
C ALA A 86 3.95 -12.54 3.28
N LEU A 87 5.20 -12.21 2.94
CA LEU A 87 6.22 -13.18 2.54
C LEU A 87 7.46 -12.98 3.39
N ASN A 88 8.18 -14.07 3.62
CA ASN A 88 9.54 -14.02 4.15
C ASN A 88 10.58 -13.82 3.02
N THR A 89 11.86 -13.77 3.37
CA THR A 89 12.97 -13.58 2.42
C THR A 89 13.15 -14.74 1.41
N GLN A 90 12.51 -15.88 1.65
CA GLN A 90 12.48 -17.03 0.74
C GLN A 90 11.23 -17.01 -0.16
N PHE A 91 10.50 -15.91 -0.19
CA PHE A 91 9.23 -15.74 -0.90
C PHE A 91 8.14 -16.72 -0.47
N LYS A 92 8.23 -17.29 0.73
CA LYS A 92 7.20 -18.17 1.28
C LYS A 92 6.15 -17.35 2.00
N PRO A 93 4.85 -17.67 1.82
CA PRO A 93 3.77 -17.09 2.60
C PRO A 93 3.98 -17.31 4.10
N VAL A 94 3.80 -16.26 4.87
CA VAL A 94 3.89 -16.28 6.34
C VAL A 94 2.74 -15.47 6.95
N ALA A 95 2.47 -15.63 8.23
CA ALA A 95 1.50 -14.79 8.92
C ALA A 95 1.92 -13.32 8.86
N PHE A 96 0.96 -12.40 8.76
CA PHE A 96 1.21 -10.97 8.54
C PHE A 96 2.10 -10.32 9.61
N ASP A 97 2.05 -10.87 10.84
CA ASP A 97 2.80 -10.40 12.00
C ASP A 97 3.92 -11.39 12.42
N ALA A 98 4.28 -12.35 11.55
CA ALA A 98 5.36 -13.29 11.82
C ALA A 98 6.71 -12.55 11.98
N LYS A 99 7.61 -13.11 12.78
CA LYS A 99 8.92 -12.51 13.06
C LYS A 99 9.84 -12.44 11.85
N ASP A 100 9.64 -13.32 10.88
CA ASP A 100 10.43 -13.46 9.65
C ASP A 100 9.78 -12.78 8.43
N VAL A 101 8.75 -11.94 8.65
CA VAL A 101 8.17 -11.14 7.56
C VAL A 101 9.22 -10.26 6.92
N TRP A 102 9.35 -10.37 5.61
CA TRP A 102 10.19 -9.50 4.78
C TRP A 102 9.37 -8.42 4.05
N VAL A 103 8.26 -8.82 3.41
CA VAL A 103 7.35 -7.92 2.68
C VAL A 103 5.91 -8.23 3.03
N ARG A 104 5.08 -7.18 3.04
CA ARG A 104 3.66 -7.34 3.32
C ARG A 104 2.80 -6.29 2.62
N GLY A 105 1.54 -6.65 2.40
CA GLY A 105 0.51 -5.77 1.84
C GLY A 105 -0.88 -6.15 2.32
N LYS A 106 -1.81 -5.20 2.22
CA LYS A 106 -3.24 -5.42 2.44
C LYS A 106 -3.97 -5.22 1.13
N CYS A 107 -4.96 -6.06 0.87
CA CYS A 107 -5.89 -5.94 -0.25
C CYS A 107 -7.29 -5.75 0.31
N ASP A 108 -7.96 -4.66 -0.04
CA ASP A 108 -9.27 -4.34 0.52
C ASP A 108 -10.32 -5.37 0.11
N ALA A 109 -10.33 -5.75 -1.16
CA ALA A 109 -11.17 -6.84 -1.66
C ALA A 109 -10.42 -7.68 -2.70
N LEU A 110 -10.44 -9.00 -2.52
CA LEU A 110 -9.81 -9.98 -3.40
C LEU A 110 -10.85 -11.03 -3.78
N THR A 111 -11.07 -11.26 -5.08
CA THR A 111 -11.85 -12.43 -5.53
C THR A 111 -10.93 -13.44 -6.19
N ILE A 112 -11.13 -14.72 -5.88
CA ILE A 112 -10.43 -15.86 -6.49
C ILE A 112 -11.46 -16.70 -7.25
N ASP A 113 -11.22 -16.85 -8.55
CA ASP A 113 -12.08 -17.59 -9.47
C ASP A 113 -11.19 -18.50 -10.34
N GLY A 114 -10.88 -19.68 -9.82
CA GLY A 114 -9.93 -20.60 -10.43
C GLY A 114 -8.56 -19.97 -10.61
N ALA A 115 -8.10 -19.88 -11.87
CA ALA A 115 -6.79 -19.32 -12.20
C ALA A 115 -6.77 -17.76 -12.27
N LEU A 116 -7.89 -17.10 -12.06
CA LEU A 116 -8.02 -15.65 -12.12
C LEU A 116 -8.29 -15.07 -10.73
N ALA A 117 -7.47 -14.10 -10.31
CA ALA A 117 -7.73 -13.27 -9.14
C ALA A 117 -8.04 -11.83 -9.57
N ARG A 118 -8.90 -11.14 -8.80
CA ARG A 118 -9.18 -9.71 -8.95
C ARG A 118 -8.94 -9.02 -7.62
N ALA A 119 -7.94 -8.13 -7.60
CA ALA A 119 -7.55 -7.36 -6.42
C ALA A 119 -8.02 -5.91 -6.57
N LEU A 120 -8.81 -5.46 -5.63
CA LEU A 120 -9.47 -4.16 -5.65
C LEU A 120 -9.04 -3.36 -4.42
N ASP A 121 -8.72 -2.08 -4.63
CA ASP A 121 -8.26 -1.19 -3.57
C ASP A 121 -8.99 0.16 -3.67
N HIS A 122 -9.53 0.63 -2.55
CA HIS A 122 -10.30 1.86 -2.45
C HIS A 122 -9.37 3.06 -2.23
N LYS A 123 -9.45 4.04 -3.09
CA LYS A 123 -8.64 5.27 -3.00
C LYS A 123 -9.51 6.49 -2.74
N THR A 124 -9.31 7.14 -1.60
CA THR A 124 -10.02 8.36 -1.19
C THR A 124 -9.24 9.64 -1.49
N GLY A 125 -7.95 9.52 -1.79
CA GLY A 125 -7.04 10.63 -2.05
C GLY A 125 -7.08 11.15 -3.49
N LYS A 126 -6.10 12.00 -3.82
CA LYS A 126 -5.88 12.46 -5.20
C LYS A 126 -5.39 11.29 -6.06
N ARG A 127 -5.92 11.19 -7.28
CA ARG A 127 -5.47 10.19 -8.25
C ARG A 127 -3.99 10.36 -8.57
N LYS A 128 -3.23 9.28 -8.47
CA LYS A 128 -1.83 9.19 -8.83
C LYS A 128 -1.64 7.99 -9.75
N SER A 129 -0.64 8.05 -10.62
CA SER A 129 -0.24 6.89 -11.41
C SER A 129 0.55 5.93 -10.50
N GLU A 130 -0.14 4.95 -9.92
CA GLU A 130 0.40 4.05 -8.88
C GLU A 130 0.47 2.62 -9.40
N SER A 131 1.38 2.35 -10.33
CA SER A 131 1.55 0.98 -10.83
C SER A 131 2.24 0.04 -9.82
N ARG A 132 3.19 0.55 -9.02
CA ARG A 132 4.02 -0.26 -8.10
C ARG A 132 3.22 -0.97 -7.02
N GLN A 133 2.19 -0.32 -6.47
CA GLN A 133 1.31 -0.95 -5.46
C GLN A 133 0.54 -2.11 -6.09
N MET A 134 0.02 -1.94 -7.29
CA MET A 134 -0.68 -3.00 -8.03
C MET A 134 0.25 -4.18 -8.34
N VAL A 135 1.49 -3.90 -8.77
CA VAL A 135 2.51 -4.93 -9.03
C VAL A 135 2.82 -5.72 -7.76
N LEU A 136 3.08 -5.04 -6.64
CA LEU A 136 3.37 -5.72 -5.37
C LEU A 136 2.17 -6.58 -4.92
N MET A 137 0.95 -6.06 -5.05
CA MET A 137 -0.25 -6.80 -4.70
C MET A 137 -0.38 -8.09 -5.52
N ALA A 138 -0.18 -8.00 -6.84
CA ALA A 138 -0.21 -9.17 -7.71
C ALA A 138 0.87 -10.20 -7.33
N LEU A 139 2.09 -9.76 -7.02
CA LEU A 139 3.17 -10.63 -6.55
C LEU A 139 2.80 -11.37 -5.26
N LEU A 140 2.24 -10.65 -4.27
CA LEU A 140 1.81 -11.27 -3.01
C LEU A 140 0.71 -12.30 -3.25
N ILE A 141 -0.28 -11.99 -4.10
CA ILE A 141 -1.36 -12.92 -4.46
C ILE A 141 -0.79 -14.16 -5.14
N PHE A 142 0.11 -14.04 -6.10
CA PHE A 142 0.72 -15.18 -6.76
C PHE A 142 1.44 -16.11 -5.80
N HIS A 143 2.10 -15.59 -4.77
CA HIS A 143 2.79 -16.43 -3.79
C HIS A 143 1.81 -17.11 -2.82
N HIS A 144 0.74 -16.44 -2.43
CA HIS A 144 -0.27 -17.01 -1.52
C HIS A 144 -1.23 -17.99 -2.20
N HIS A 145 -1.46 -17.82 -3.52
CA HIS A 145 -2.42 -18.57 -4.32
C HIS A 145 -1.70 -19.19 -5.53
N PRO A 146 -1.07 -20.37 -5.38
CA PRO A 146 -0.30 -21.02 -6.45
C PRO A 146 -1.16 -21.40 -7.67
N GLU A 147 -2.46 -21.56 -7.50
CA GLU A 147 -3.42 -21.84 -8.56
C GLU A 147 -3.71 -20.61 -9.47
N VAL A 148 -3.47 -19.39 -8.97
CA VAL A 148 -3.74 -18.17 -9.72
C VAL A 148 -2.67 -17.95 -10.78
N MET A 149 -3.06 -17.80 -12.04
CA MET A 149 -2.18 -17.54 -13.19
C MET A 149 -2.25 -16.11 -13.69
N GLU A 150 -3.38 -15.42 -13.45
CA GLU A 150 -3.59 -14.03 -13.81
C GLU A 150 -4.18 -13.24 -12.63
N VAL A 151 -3.64 -12.07 -12.36
CA VAL A 151 -4.18 -11.11 -11.39
C VAL A 151 -4.60 -9.85 -12.14
N ARG A 152 -5.86 -9.47 -12.01
CA ARG A 152 -6.40 -8.18 -12.44
C ARG A 152 -6.51 -7.28 -11.23
N THR A 153 -5.87 -6.12 -11.28
CA THR A 153 -5.95 -5.14 -10.18
C THR A 153 -6.76 -3.93 -10.60
N ALA A 154 -7.45 -3.31 -9.66
CA ALA A 154 -8.09 -2.03 -9.87
C ALA A 154 -7.96 -1.13 -8.64
N PHE A 155 -7.50 0.11 -8.85
CA PHE A 155 -7.74 1.21 -7.93
C PHE A 155 -9.05 1.89 -8.28
N PHE A 156 -9.95 1.94 -7.34
CA PHE A 156 -11.17 2.71 -7.48
C PHE A 156 -11.01 4.05 -6.74
N TRP A 157 -10.89 5.12 -7.51
CA TRP A 157 -10.76 6.49 -7.01
C TRP A 157 -12.15 7.03 -6.68
N LEU A 158 -12.61 6.80 -5.46
CA LEU A 158 -13.97 7.06 -5.01
C LEU A 158 -14.43 8.49 -5.28
N LYS A 159 -13.58 9.47 -4.97
CA LYS A 159 -13.87 10.90 -5.20
C LYS A 159 -14.10 11.25 -6.68
N HIS A 160 -13.56 10.46 -7.58
CA HIS A 160 -13.56 10.77 -9.01
C HIS A 160 -14.40 9.78 -9.82
N ALA A 161 -14.96 8.74 -9.20
CA ALA A 161 -15.62 7.61 -9.85
C ALA A 161 -14.81 7.04 -11.04
N LYS A 162 -13.47 6.96 -10.88
CA LYS A 162 -12.53 6.48 -11.90
C LYS A 162 -11.80 5.25 -11.42
N ARG A 163 -11.39 4.43 -12.39
CA ARG A 163 -10.60 3.22 -12.16
C ARG A 163 -9.28 3.31 -12.88
N ASP A 164 -8.21 2.88 -12.22
CA ASP A 164 -6.95 2.52 -12.85
C ASP A 164 -6.79 1.01 -12.72
N THR A 165 -6.52 0.33 -13.82
CA THR A 165 -6.50 -1.13 -13.87
C THR A 165 -5.13 -1.63 -14.32
N GLY A 166 -4.76 -2.83 -13.87
CA GLY A 166 -3.58 -3.55 -14.31
C GLY A 166 -3.90 -5.03 -14.52
N VAL A 167 -3.18 -5.68 -15.43
CA VAL A 167 -3.25 -7.12 -15.64
C VAL A 167 -1.83 -7.68 -15.52
N TYR A 168 -1.66 -8.68 -14.67
CA TYR A 168 -0.39 -9.30 -14.36
C TYR A 168 -0.49 -10.81 -14.54
N ARG A 169 0.54 -11.43 -15.09
CA ARG A 169 0.61 -12.87 -15.29
C ARG A 169 1.69 -13.48 -14.41
N ARG A 170 1.46 -14.68 -13.92
CA ARG A 170 2.44 -15.39 -13.09
C ARG A 170 3.80 -15.52 -13.78
N ALA A 171 3.83 -15.75 -15.08
CA ALA A 171 5.07 -15.85 -15.85
C ALA A 171 5.94 -14.58 -15.78
N ASP A 172 5.35 -13.43 -15.50
CA ASP A 172 6.04 -12.14 -15.47
C ASP A 172 6.62 -11.81 -14.07
N MET A 173 6.41 -12.66 -13.07
CA MET A 173 6.86 -12.41 -11.68
C MET A 173 8.33 -11.98 -11.57
N PRO A 174 9.30 -12.60 -12.30
CA PRO A 174 10.70 -12.15 -12.22
C PRO A 174 10.88 -10.69 -12.66
N ALA A 175 10.23 -10.28 -13.74
CA ALA A 175 10.28 -8.91 -14.23
C ALA A 175 9.57 -7.93 -13.26
N MET A 176 8.47 -8.36 -12.66
CA MET A 176 7.73 -7.58 -11.65
C MET A 176 8.59 -7.36 -10.40
N TRP A 177 9.29 -8.37 -9.89
CA TRP A 177 10.22 -8.20 -8.76
C TRP A 177 11.38 -7.27 -9.08
N ASN A 178 11.89 -7.28 -10.32
CA ASN A 178 12.97 -6.38 -10.73
C ASN A 178 12.63 -4.89 -10.57
N MET A 179 11.34 -4.52 -10.59
CA MET A 179 10.92 -3.14 -10.34
C MET A 179 11.29 -2.62 -8.93
N PHE A 180 11.56 -3.51 -7.99
CA PHE A 180 11.87 -3.15 -6.60
C PHE A 180 13.36 -3.31 -6.25
N VAL A 181 14.15 -3.99 -7.08
CA VAL A 181 15.53 -4.39 -6.75
C VAL A 181 16.40 -3.20 -6.37
N THR A 182 16.36 -2.11 -7.14
CA THR A 182 17.21 -0.93 -6.88
C THR A 182 16.87 -0.28 -5.54
N ASP A 183 15.58 -0.08 -5.26
CA ASP A 183 15.14 0.54 -4.03
C ASP A 183 15.38 -0.35 -2.82
N LEU A 184 15.16 -1.66 -2.96
CA LEU A 184 15.42 -2.64 -1.90
C LEU A 184 16.91 -2.78 -1.59
N LYS A 185 17.78 -2.65 -2.62
CA LYS A 185 19.21 -2.59 -2.40
C LYS A 185 19.58 -1.35 -1.56
N GLN A 186 19.10 -0.16 -1.96
CA GLN A 186 19.36 1.07 -1.20
C GLN A 186 18.78 0.98 0.23
N TYR A 187 17.59 0.40 0.37
CA TYR A 187 16.94 0.18 1.66
C TYR A 187 17.79 -0.71 2.57
N ARG A 188 18.23 -1.86 2.08
CA ARG A 188 19.11 -2.77 2.82
C ARG A 188 20.47 -2.13 3.17
N ASP A 189 21.08 -1.43 2.21
CA ASP A 189 22.39 -0.79 2.40
C ASP A 189 22.30 0.31 3.47
N ALA A 190 21.21 1.09 3.50
CA ALA A 190 20.95 2.09 4.54
C ALA A 190 20.86 1.47 5.94
N PHE A 191 20.21 0.31 6.08
CA PHE A 191 20.18 -0.42 7.36
C PHE A 191 21.54 -1.02 7.75
N ALA A 192 22.30 -1.53 6.78
CA ALA A 192 23.61 -2.12 7.02
C ALA A 192 24.64 -1.07 7.48
N THR A 193 24.59 0.11 6.90
CA THR A 193 25.54 1.21 7.19
C THR A 193 24.99 2.21 8.22
N GLU A 194 23.75 2.08 8.64
CA GLU A 194 23.01 3.05 9.46
C GLU A 194 23.07 4.49 8.91
N THR A 195 23.17 4.61 7.58
CA THR A 195 23.29 5.88 6.89
C THR A 195 21.99 6.25 6.18
N TRP A 196 21.37 7.35 6.60
CA TRP A 196 20.06 7.81 6.17
C TRP A 196 20.15 9.17 5.49
N GLN A 197 20.57 9.20 4.24
CA GLN A 197 20.80 10.44 3.51
C GLN A 197 19.49 11.24 3.33
N PRO A 198 19.49 12.53 3.69
CA PRO A 198 18.31 13.36 3.47
C PRO A 198 18.13 13.63 1.97
N ARG A 199 16.87 13.64 1.53
CA ARG A 199 16.50 14.01 0.16
C ARG A 199 15.54 15.18 0.20
N GLN A 200 15.91 16.27 -0.45
CA GLN A 200 15.05 17.44 -0.55
C GLN A 200 13.81 17.13 -1.41
N SER A 201 12.64 17.47 -0.91
CA SER A 201 11.36 17.28 -1.59
C SER A 201 10.37 18.38 -1.18
N GLY A 202 9.20 18.42 -1.82
CA GLY A 202 8.12 19.32 -1.43
C GLY A 202 7.66 19.17 0.02
N LEU A 203 7.90 18.01 0.65
CA LEU A 203 7.57 17.78 2.06
C LEU A 203 8.43 18.61 3.02
N CYS A 204 9.62 19.05 2.60
CA CYS A 204 10.52 19.84 3.43
C CYS A 204 9.94 21.23 3.78
N TYR A 205 8.92 21.67 3.07
CA TYR A 205 8.27 22.97 3.31
C TYR A 205 7.11 22.85 4.32
N GLY A 206 7.44 22.44 5.55
CA GLY A 206 6.53 22.37 6.70
C GLY A 206 5.58 21.18 6.73
N TRP A 207 5.81 20.16 5.91
CA TRP A 207 5.06 18.90 5.93
C TRP A 207 5.85 17.75 6.56
N CYS A 208 7.19 17.82 6.54
CA CYS A 208 8.06 16.84 7.15
C CYS A 208 8.11 17.06 8.67
N PRO A 209 7.93 16.01 9.50
CA PRO A 209 8.00 16.14 10.95
C PRO A 209 9.45 16.27 11.48
N VAL A 210 10.48 16.07 10.64
CA VAL A 210 11.89 16.17 11.02
C VAL A 210 12.33 17.63 10.89
N THR A 211 12.00 18.44 11.87
CA THR A 211 12.26 19.89 11.85
C THR A 211 13.72 20.28 12.02
N THR A 212 14.55 19.34 12.50
CA THR A 212 16.00 19.55 12.67
C THR A 212 16.82 19.27 11.40
N CYS A 213 16.16 18.82 10.32
CA CYS A 213 16.84 18.52 9.06
C CYS A 213 17.25 19.81 8.34
N GLU A 214 18.45 19.82 7.75
CA GLU A 214 19.02 20.96 6.99
C GLU A 214 18.10 21.47 5.85
N PHE A 215 17.28 20.61 5.26
CA PHE A 215 16.34 20.99 4.18
C PHE A 215 14.99 21.46 4.70
N TRP A 216 14.73 21.36 6.01
CA TRP A 216 13.42 21.73 6.55
C TRP A 216 13.20 23.25 6.53
N LYS A 217 12.01 23.66 6.11
CA LYS A 217 11.57 25.05 6.13
C LYS A 217 10.14 25.12 6.63
N PRO A 218 9.76 26.13 7.42
CA PRO A 218 8.39 26.30 7.87
C PRO A 218 7.44 26.53 6.68
N LYS A 219 6.17 26.22 6.87
CA LYS A 219 5.14 26.60 5.89
C LYS A 219 5.16 28.11 5.71
N LYS A 220 5.18 28.56 4.46
CA LYS A 220 4.95 29.97 4.18
C LYS A 220 3.54 30.33 4.66
N ALA A 221 3.41 31.36 5.49
CA ALA A 221 2.13 31.92 5.85
C ALA A 221 1.45 32.44 4.57
N GLY A 222 0.27 31.96 4.24
CA GLY A 222 -0.57 32.48 3.15
C GLY A 222 -0.22 31.93 1.75
N ARG A 223 -0.65 30.72 1.47
CA ARG A 223 -1.14 30.28 0.15
C ARG A 223 -2.30 29.31 0.35
#